data_079f8deeeee5dec1c3e15e9393733f86
#
_entry.id   079f8deeeee5dec1c3e15e9393733f86
#
_cell.length_a   1.000
_cell.length_b   1.000
_cell.length_c   1.000
_cell.angle_alpha   90.00
_cell.angle_beta   90.00
_cell.angle_gamma   90.00
#
_symmetry.space_group_name_H-M   'P 1'
#
loop_
_entity.id
_entity.type
_entity.pdbx_description
1 polymer ?
#
loop_
_entity_poly.entity_id
_entity_poly.type
_entity_poly.pdbx_seq_one_letter_code
_entity_poly.pdbx_strand_id
1 'polypeptide(L)'
;GRSTAQTMDVRDTVQAMLPSLIRIFCGSEKVVEYAPRGPEDIEMAKQATDYVNYILQNDQDQSYIEILYQTFKDALVKGSGFLKYVYRTTESIESEDYDNLDDAALASLNADPGVETTRLDTSIDQNQMPLHSVTVTRRRTEGKIVVASVAPEEILINRDARNFDDADIVAHRKYVTISELVEMGYDFDEMQNFATDEDSMSLDNEEARQRLMSQFDDKDYSDDETRKRVLYVEAYMRLDVNGDGVSELRKICCAGNQYEILRSEPADSIPFAHFCPDPEPHAFFGMSMADLTMDIQRIKTAVLRASLDSLAMSTHPRVGVVEGQASLEDVLNNEAGGVIRMRNPGAVVPFSLPFVGKDAFPMMEYLDQIRENRTGISKAAAGLSPEQLQSSTLAAVTQTINAAQQRIELVARLFAENGMTRLYKGLLKLAHDNVEEAQVVRLRNQFIPIAPDTFNIHMDVVTNIALGAGSSQERLMLLQQIMQIQEKLLQQLGPDNPIVNAQNYYNTLVTTLELGGIKDVNRYFTDPAQYQPQQPQEPPKPDINEQLIQVQMSEIQANIQKKAAELELEREKMMREDDRRRDESEANIELKAAEIIARYGAQVDTAAIKANSER
;
A
#
# COMPACT_ATOMS: atom_id res chain seq x y z
N GLY A 1 -11.22 14.60 37.51
CA GLY A 1 -10.17 13.65 37.12
C GLY A 1 -9.04 14.35 36.40
N ARG A 2 -7.93 13.65 36.18
CA ARG A 2 -6.83 14.17 35.36
C ARG A 2 -7.16 14.03 33.87
N SER A 3 -6.55 14.86 33.03
CA SER A 3 -6.71 14.80 31.60
C SER A 3 -6.25 13.45 31.01
N THR A 4 -7.04 12.88 30.11
CA THR A 4 -6.73 11.64 29.38
C THR A 4 -6.34 11.91 27.92
N ALA A 5 -6.22 13.18 27.51
CA ALA A 5 -5.84 13.56 26.16
C ALA A 5 -4.52 12.90 25.74
N GLN A 6 -4.43 12.53 24.46
CA GLN A 6 -3.26 11.88 23.89
C GLN A 6 -2.98 12.48 22.51
N THR A 7 -1.70 12.71 22.21
CA THR A 7 -1.24 13.06 20.87
C THR A 7 -1.03 11.79 20.05
N MET A 8 -1.23 11.87 18.74
CA MET A 8 -1.15 10.70 17.83
C MET A 8 -0.02 10.84 16.80
N ASP A 9 1.14 11.33 17.25
CA ASP A 9 2.27 11.64 16.36
C ASP A 9 2.75 10.43 15.52
N VAL A 10 2.75 9.22 16.09
CA VAL A 10 3.07 7.98 15.37
C VAL A 10 2.09 7.75 14.22
N ARG A 11 0.79 7.82 14.52
CA ARG A 11 -0.28 7.63 13.54
C ARG A 11 -0.19 8.64 12.40
N ASP A 12 0.00 9.92 12.77
CA ASP A 12 0.08 11.02 11.78
C ASP A 12 1.26 10.83 10.85
N THR A 13 2.41 10.40 11.37
CA THR A 13 3.61 10.11 10.58
C THR A 13 3.37 8.96 9.60
N VAL A 14 2.81 7.85 10.08
CA VAL A 14 2.52 6.67 9.24
C VAL A 14 1.49 7.02 8.16
N GLN A 15 0.41 7.75 8.53
CA GLN A 15 -0.62 8.16 7.59
C GLN A 15 -0.12 9.16 6.53
N ALA A 16 0.90 9.94 6.81
CA ALA A 16 1.52 10.84 5.84
C ALA A 16 2.36 10.08 4.78
N MET A 17 2.99 8.96 5.16
CA MET A 17 3.84 8.16 4.26
C MET A 17 3.05 7.16 3.41
N LEU A 18 2.07 6.51 4.01
CA LEU A 18 1.37 5.36 3.45
C LEU A 18 0.70 5.63 2.09
N PRO A 19 -0.02 6.76 1.87
CA PRO A 19 -0.62 7.04 0.57
C PRO A 19 0.41 7.21 -0.54
N SER A 20 1.58 7.78 -0.23
CA SER A 20 2.66 7.94 -1.20
C SER A 20 3.29 6.61 -1.57
N LEU A 21 3.50 5.70 -0.60
CA LEU A 21 3.97 4.34 -0.86
C LEU A 21 2.98 3.55 -1.70
N ILE A 22 1.69 3.56 -1.34
CA ILE A 22 0.66 2.87 -2.13
C ILE A 22 0.60 3.42 -3.56
N ARG A 23 0.67 4.74 -3.74
CA ARG A 23 0.69 5.33 -5.08
C ARG A 23 1.91 4.90 -5.90
N ILE A 24 3.08 4.75 -5.27
CA ILE A 24 4.31 4.30 -5.95
C ILE A 24 4.14 2.87 -6.47
N PHE A 25 3.57 1.95 -5.69
CA PHE A 25 3.47 0.54 -6.06
C PHE A 25 2.18 0.16 -6.80
N CYS A 26 1.11 0.92 -6.63
CA CYS A 26 -0.20 0.63 -7.25
C CYS A 26 -0.65 1.70 -8.25
N GLY A 27 0.16 2.73 -8.48
CA GLY A 27 -0.22 3.86 -9.36
C GLY A 27 -0.07 3.58 -10.85
N SER A 28 0.53 2.45 -11.26
CA SER A 28 0.66 2.03 -12.65
C SER A 28 -0.23 0.81 -12.93
N GLU A 29 -0.67 0.69 -14.17
CA GLU A 29 -1.45 -0.47 -14.61
C GLU A 29 -0.63 -1.77 -14.55
N LYS A 30 0.69 -1.69 -14.76
CA LYS A 30 1.63 -2.80 -14.59
C LYS A 30 2.46 -2.55 -13.33
N VAL A 31 2.25 -3.37 -12.30
CA VAL A 31 2.98 -3.28 -11.03
C VAL A 31 4.33 -3.98 -11.08
N VAL A 32 4.48 -4.96 -11.98
CA VAL A 32 5.71 -5.72 -12.21
C VAL A 32 5.97 -5.85 -13.71
N GLU A 33 7.25 -5.91 -14.06
CA GLU A 33 7.72 -6.21 -15.41
C GLU A 33 8.88 -7.21 -15.32
N TYR A 34 8.82 -8.28 -16.12
CA TYR A 34 9.90 -9.25 -16.22
C TYR A 34 10.78 -8.92 -17.41
N ALA A 35 12.08 -8.84 -17.17
CA ALA A 35 13.08 -8.60 -18.20
C ALA A 35 13.68 -9.92 -18.70
N PRO A 36 13.71 -10.14 -20.02
CA PRO A 36 14.29 -11.34 -20.61
C PRO A 36 15.81 -11.36 -20.37
N ARG A 37 16.36 -12.54 -20.10
CA ARG A 37 17.82 -12.74 -20.05
C ARG A 37 18.42 -13.11 -21.39
N GLY A 38 17.62 -13.77 -22.25
CA GLY A 38 17.99 -14.15 -23.61
C GLY A 38 17.01 -13.60 -24.65
N PRO A 39 17.39 -13.54 -25.93
CA PRO A 39 16.48 -13.11 -26.98
C PRO A 39 15.30 -14.07 -27.17
N GLU A 40 15.41 -15.33 -26.78
CA GLU A 40 14.36 -16.33 -26.77
C GLU A 40 13.28 -16.06 -25.71
N ASP A 41 13.63 -15.35 -24.63
CA ASP A 41 12.74 -15.12 -23.50
C ASP A 41 11.82 -13.89 -23.69
N ILE A 42 11.98 -13.11 -24.78
CA ILE A 42 11.29 -11.81 -24.94
C ILE A 42 9.76 -11.96 -24.91
N GLU A 43 9.23 -12.97 -25.61
CA GLU A 43 7.78 -13.19 -25.67
C GLU A 43 7.26 -13.77 -24.36
N MET A 44 8.01 -14.71 -23.76
CA MET A 44 7.69 -15.30 -22.45
C MET A 44 7.71 -14.24 -21.34
N ALA A 45 8.66 -13.31 -21.37
CA ALA A 45 8.73 -12.22 -20.40
C ALA A 45 7.50 -11.29 -20.46
N LYS A 46 6.97 -11.03 -21.66
CA LYS A 46 5.72 -10.27 -21.83
C LYS A 46 4.53 -11.04 -21.27
N GLN A 47 4.42 -12.33 -21.62
CA GLN A 47 3.32 -13.18 -21.14
C GLN A 47 3.38 -13.35 -19.61
N ALA A 48 4.56 -13.57 -19.04
CA ALA A 48 4.76 -13.64 -17.59
C ALA A 48 4.40 -12.31 -16.89
N THR A 49 4.80 -11.17 -17.49
CA THR A 49 4.43 -9.83 -17.01
C THR A 49 2.91 -9.68 -16.98
N ASP A 50 2.24 -9.97 -18.08
CA ASP A 50 0.80 -9.81 -18.18
C ASP A 50 0.06 -10.78 -17.25
N TYR A 51 0.52 -12.04 -17.13
CA TYR A 51 -0.07 -13.06 -16.28
C TYR A 51 0.04 -12.72 -14.78
N VAL A 52 1.23 -12.36 -14.30
CA VAL A 52 1.40 -12.02 -12.88
C VAL A 52 0.65 -10.73 -12.50
N ASN A 53 0.61 -9.73 -13.39
CA ASN A 53 -0.21 -8.55 -13.17
C ASN A 53 -1.71 -8.90 -13.11
N TYR A 54 -2.19 -9.84 -13.94
CA TYR A 54 -3.55 -10.34 -13.88
C TYR A 54 -3.86 -11.02 -12.54
N ILE A 55 -2.98 -11.94 -12.08
CA ILE A 55 -3.13 -12.62 -10.79
C ILE A 55 -3.26 -11.59 -9.66
N LEU A 56 -2.39 -10.59 -9.62
CA LEU A 56 -2.37 -9.60 -8.55
C LEU A 56 -3.59 -8.68 -8.54
N GLN A 57 -4.10 -8.32 -9.73
CA GLN A 57 -5.16 -7.31 -9.84
C GLN A 57 -6.57 -7.90 -9.87
N ASN A 58 -6.74 -9.10 -10.44
CA ASN A 58 -8.07 -9.65 -10.74
C ASN A 58 -8.35 -10.99 -10.07
N ASP A 59 -7.31 -11.72 -9.66
CA ASP A 59 -7.46 -13.09 -9.17
C ASP A 59 -7.13 -13.25 -7.68
N GLN A 60 -7.17 -12.20 -6.90
CA GLN A 60 -6.99 -12.25 -5.44
C GLN A 60 -8.33 -12.18 -4.71
N ASP A 61 -8.42 -12.85 -3.54
CA ASP A 61 -9.61 -12.80 -2.68
C ASP A 61 -9.78 -11.42 -2.04
N GLN A 62 -8.66 -10.77 -1.73
CA GLN A 62 -8.60 -9.38 -1.27
C GLN A 62 -7.96 -8.49 -2.33
N SER A 63 -8.34 -7.22 -2.36
CA SER A 63 -7.71 -6.26 -3.26
C SER A 63 -6.21 -6.15 -2.99
N TYR A 64 -5.39 -6.21 -4.04
CA TYR A 64 -3.93 -6.05 -3.94
C TYR A 64 -3.51 -4.76 -3.20
N ILE A 65 -4.28 -3.69 -3.39
CA ILE A 65 -4.08 -2.42 -2.66
C ILE A 65 -4.28 -2.61 -1.16
N GLU A 66 -5.27 -3.38 -0.75
CA GLU A 66 -5.57 -3.64 0.66
C GLU A 66 -4.48 -4.51 1.30
N ILE A 67 -4.02 -5.54 0.60
CA ILE A 67 -2.92 -6.41 1.03
C ILE A 67 -1.64 -5.59 1.27
N LEU A 68 -1.27 -4.73 0.32
CA LEU A 68 -0.11 -3.85 0.45
C LEU A 68 -0.30 -2.79 1.55
N TYR A 69 -1.51 -2.23 1.68
CA TYR A 69 -1.81 -1.27 2.73
C TYR A 69 -1.58 -1.86 4.12
N GLN A 70 -2.08 -3.07 4.37
CA GLN A 70 -1.90 -3.78 5.64
C GLN A 70 -0.41 -4.04 5.90
N THR A 71 0.30 -4.61 4.92
CA THR A 71 1.72 -4.96 5.02
C THR A 71 2.61 -3.74 5.23
N PHE A 72 2.40 -2.67 4.47
CA PHE A 72 3.20 -1.44 4.62
C PHE A 72 2.91 -0.72 5.93
N LYS A 73 1.66 -0.76 6.39
CA LYS A 73 1.30 -0.21 7.68
C LYS A 73 1.97 -0.96 8.82
N ASP A 74 1.98 -2.29 8.77
CA ASP A 74 2.71 -3.10 9.75
C ASP A 74 4.22 -2.82 9.70
N ALA A 75 4.82 -2.73 8.51
CA ALA A 75 6.21 -2.36 8.34
C ALA A 75 6.54 -0.99 8.96
N LEU A 76 5.73 0.02 8.69
CA LEU A 76 5.94 1.37 9.23
C LEU A 76 5.71 1.45 10.74
N VAL A 77 4.78 0.67 11.31
CA VAL A 77 4.46 0.70 12.75
C VAL A 77 5.35 -0.23 13.56
N LYS A 78 5.64 -1.45 13.06
CA LYS A 78 6.34 -2.51 13.79
C LYS A 78 7.78 -2.76 13.32
N GLY A 79 8.23 -2.06 12.28
CA GLY A 79 9.56 -2.24 11.68
C GLY A 79 9.65 -3.40 10.69
N SER A 80 8.61 -4.23 10.61
CA SER A 80 8.55 -5.37 9.71
C SER A 80 7.13 -5.63 9.24
N GLY A 81 6.95 -5.81 7.95
CA GLY A 81 5.73 -6.27 7.32
C GLY A 81 6.01 -7.54 6.52
N PHE A 82 5.07 -8.45 6.48
CA PHE A 82 5.24 -9.73 5.80
C PHE A 82 4.11 -10.00 4.82
N LEU A 83 4.49 -10.52 3.65
CA LEU A 83 3.57 -11.12 2.69
C LEU A 83 3.90 -12.60 2.56
N LYS A 84 2.87 -13.44 2.55
CA LYS A 84 2.94 -14.85 2.21
C LYS A 84 2.33 -15.06 0.83
N TYR A 85 3.00 -15.85 -0.01
CA TYR A 85 2.51 -16.24 -1.32
C TYR A 85 2.52 -17.76 -1.44
N VAL A 86 1.37 -18.33 -1.74
CA VAL A 86 1.19 -19.79 -1.80
C VAL A 86 0.26 -20.17 -2.93
N TYR A 87 0.43 -21.37 -3.46
CA TYR A 87 -0.55 -22.01 -4.30
C TYR A 87 -1.54 -22.74 -3.42
N ARG A 88 -2.83 -22.40 -3.53
CA ARG A 88 -3.91 -23.04 -2.79
C ARG A 88 -4.79 -23.80 -3.75
N THR A 89 -5.02 -25.06 -3.45
CA THR A 89 -5.97 -25.89 -4.16
C THR A 89 -7.26 -25.90 -3.36
N THR A 90 -8.37 -25.54 -4.00
CA THR A 90 -9.70 -25.57 -3.38
C THR A 90 -10.56 -26.56 -4.15
N GLU A 91 -11.18 -27.48 -3.45
CA GLU A 91 -12.17 -28.38 -4.02
C GLU A 91 -13.55 -27.73 -3.89
N SER A 92 -14.18 -27.43 -5.03
CA SER A 92 -15.57 -27.02 -5.07
C SER A 92 -16.44 -28.23 -5.38
N ILE A 93 -17.50 -28.40 -4.59
CA ILE A 93 -18.48 -29.45 -4.76
C ILE A 93 -19.76 -28.80 -5.28
N GLU A 94 -20.07 -29.00 -6.56
CA GLU A 94 -21.30 -28.52 -7.17
C GLU A 94 -22.27 -29.68 -7.32
N SER A 95 -23.50 -29.51 -6.87
CA SER A 95 -24.58 -30.49 -7.05
C SER A 95 -25.48 -30.01 -8.21
N GLU A 96 -25.61 -30.83 -9.22
CA GLU A 96 -26.43 -30.57 -10.40
C GLU A 96 -27.50 -31.65 -10.53
N ASP A 97 -28.75 -31.24 -10.77
CA ASP A 97 -29.86 -32.15 -11.01
C ASP A 97 -30.15 -32.24 -12.51
N TYR A 98 -30.16 -33.43 -13.02
CA TYR A 98 -30.49 -33.74 -14.42
C TYR A 98 -31.73 -34.61 -14.49
N ASP A 99 -32.71 -34.17 -15.27
CA ASP A 99 -33.96 -34.88 -15.47
C ASP A 99 -34.08 -35.45 -16.87
N ASN A 100 -34.75 -36.62 -16.98
CA ASN A 100 -35.06 -37.26 -18.28
C ASN A 100 -33.84 -37.65 -19.12
N LEU A 101 -32.77 -38.13 -18.52
CA LEU A 101 -31.59 -38.66 -19.21
C LEU A 101 -31.88 -40.06 -19.76
N ASP A 102 -31.43 -40.33 -20.97
CA ASP A 102 -31.36 -41.70 -21.53
C ASP A 102 -30.12 -42.45 -21.02
N ASP A 103 -30.10 -43.79 -21.25
CA ASP A 103 -28.98 -44.64 -20.81
C ASP A 103 -27.62 -44.20 -21.39
N ALA A 104 -27.60 -43.58 -22.59
CA ALA A 104 -26.37 -43.13 -23.23
C ALA A 104 -25.85 -41.85 -22.60
N ALA A 105 -26.75 -40.92 -22.28
CA ALA A 105 -26.41 -39.68 -21.58
C ALA A 105 -25.94 -39.95 -20.14
N LEU A 106 -26.61 -40.89 -19.42
CA LEU A 106 -26.20 -41.33 -18.10
C LEU A 106 -24.80 -41.99 -18.12
N ALA A 107 -24.53 -42.82 -19.11
CA ALA A 107 -23.22 -43.46 -19.27
C ALA A 107 -22.12 -42.43 -19.60
N SER A 108 -22.43 -41.42 -20.40
CA SER A 108 -21.51 -40.32 -20.70
C SER A 108 -21.20 -39.45 -19.45
N LEU A 109 -22.22 -39.23 -18.62
CA LEU A 109 -22.09 -38.45 -17.42
C LEU A 109 -21.24 -39.17 -16.35
N ASN A 110 -21.43 -40.50 -16.21
CA ASN A 110 -20.62 -41.32 -15.30
C ASN A 110 -19.21 -41.64 -15.84
N ALA A 111 -18.92 -41.34 -17.08
CA ALA A 111 -17.58 -41.49 -17.65
C ALA A 111 -16.64 -40.31 -17.30
N ASP A 112 -17.18 -39.21 -16.83
CA ASP A 112 -16.39 -38.06 -16.33
C ASP A 112 -15.82 -38.40 -14.95
N PRO A 113 -14.48 -38.45 -14.77
CA PRO A 113 -13.85 -38.86 -13.50
C PRO A 113 -14.13 -37.92 -12.32
N GLY A 114 -14.60 -36.69 -12.57
CA GLY A 114 -14.96 -35.69 -11.55
C GLY A 114 -16.41 -35.76 -11.09
N VAL A 115 -17.22 -36.70 -11.59
CA VAL A 115 -18.65 -36.76 -11.35
C VAL A 115 -19.01 -37.99 -10.52
N GLU A 116 -19.62 -37.78 -9.37
CA GLU A 116 -20.20 -38.83 -8.53
C GLU A 116 -21.73 -38.75 -8.54
N THR A 117 -22.41 -39.85 -8.88
CA THR A 117 -23.88 -39.93 -8.81
C THR A 117 -24.33 -40.12 -7.36
N THR A 118 -24.99 -39.10 -6.80
CA THR A 118 -25.50 -39.13 -5.41
C THR A 118 -26.90 -39.75 -5.31
N ARG A 119 -27.74 -39.49 -6.32
CA ARG A 119 -29.10 -39.98 -6.37
C ARG A 119 -29.46 -40.37 -7.80
N LEU A 120 -30.10 -41.50 -7.97
CA LEU A 120 -30.59 -42.02 -9.25
C LEU A 120 -32.03 -42.48 -9.08
N ASP A 121 -32.96 -41.80 -9.71
CA ASP A 121 -34.38 -42.19 -9.80
C ASP A 121 -34.68 -42.54 -11.26
N THR A 122 -35.23 -43.74 -11.50
CA THR A 122 -35.56 -44.21 -12.85
C THR A 122 -37.06 -44.24 -13.03
N SER A 123 -37.55 -43.57 -14.06
CA SER A 123 -38.95 -43.59 -14.53
C SER A 123 -39.05 -44.25 -15.91
N ILE A 124 -40.23 -44.73 -16.28
CA ILE A 124 -40.45 -45.33 -17.61
C ILE A 124 -41.39 -44.43 -18.38
N ASP A 125 -40.96 -43.97 -19.57
CA ASP A 125 -41.77 -43.16 -20.48
C ASP A 125 -42.91 -43.99 -21.13
N GLN A 126 -43.86 -43.29 -21.75
CA GLN A 126 -44.98 -43.89 -22.51
C GLN A 126 -44.54 -44.87 -23.63
N ASN A 127 -43.30 -44.76 -24.09
CA ASN A 127 -42.67 -45.59 -25.10
C ASN A 127 -41.89 -46.80 -24.51
N GLN A 128 -42.03 -47.08 -23.19
CA GLN A 128 -41.27 -48.14 -22.47
C GLN A 128 -39.75 -47.91 -22.45
N MET A 129 -39.26 -46.67 -22.68
CA MET A 129 -37.86 -46.34 -22.53
C MET A 129 -37.58 -45.86 -21.08
N PRO A 130 -36.48 -46.31 -20.46
CA PRO A 130 -36.09 -45.82 -19.16
C PRO A 130 -35.60 -44.36 -19.26
N LEU A 131 -36.11 -43.51 -18.40
CA LEU A 131 -35.67 -42.14 -18.21
C LEU A 131 -35.13 -41.99 -16.78
N HIS A 132 -33.93 -41.46 -16.68
CA HIS A 132 -33.23 -41.29 -15.43
C HIS A 132 -33.25 -39.83 -14.97
N SER A 133 -33.62 -39.60 -13.72
CA SER A 133 -33.40 -38.35 -13.01
C SER A 133 -32.25 -38.54 -12.03
N VAL A 134 -31.21 -37.78 -12.19
CA VAL A 134 -29.93 -37.99 -11.50
C VAL A 134 -29.49 -36.73 -10.82
N THR A 135 -29.18 -36.82 -9.54
CA THR A 135 -28.42 -35.78 -8.84
C THR A 135 -26.94 -36.16 -8.87
N VAL A 136 -26.13 -35.36 -9.52
CA VAL A 136 -24.68 -35.59 -9.58
C VAL A 136 -23.95 -34.56 -8.75
N THR A 137 -22.92 -35.01 -8.08
CA THR A 137 -21.97 -34.17 -7.37
C THR A 137 -20.71 -34.09 -8.20
N ARG A 138 -20.41 -32.90 -8.72
CA ARG A 138 -19.19 -32.64 -9.47
C ARG A 138 -18.15 -32.05 -8.54
N ARG A 139 -17.03 -32.75 -8.37
CA ARG A 139 -15.85 -32.23 -7.68
C ARG A 139 -14.96 -31.53 -8.69
N ARG A 140 -14.77 -30.24 -8.51
CA ARG A 140 -13.87 -29.44 -9.32
C ARG A 140 -12.73 -28.94 -8.43
N THR A 141 -11.53 -29.34 -8.78
CA THR A 141 -10.32 -28.88 -8.10
C THR A 141 -9.81 -27.64 -8.84
N GLU A 142 -9.86 -26.50 -8.19
CA GLU A 142 -9.32 -25.26 -8.73
C GLU A 142 -8.10 -24.83 -7.93
N GLY A 143 -7.00 -24.61 -8.63
CA GLY A 143 -5.77 -24.11 -8.04
C GLY A 143 -5.62 -22.62 -8.26
N LYS A 144 -5.25 -21.89 -7.20
CA LYS A 144 -5.11 -20.44 -7.21
C LYS A 144 -3.85 -19.99 -6.49
N ILE A 145 -3.15 -19.02 -7.07
CA ILE A 145 -2.04 -18.35 -6.40
C ILE A 145 -2.61 -17.25 -5.50
N VAL A 146 -2.38 -17.39 -4.19
CA VAL A 146 -2.89 -16.46 -3.18
C VAL A 146 -1.74 -15.69 -2.56
N VAL A 147 -1.90 -14.37 -2.47
CA VAL A 147 -1.02 -13.45 -1.73
C VAL A 147 -1.78 -12.92 -0.53
N ALA A 148 -1.20 -13.03 0.66
CA ALA A 148 -1.83 -12.58 1.89
C ALA A 148 -0.86 -11.79 2.76
N SER A 149 -1.35 -10.75 3.43
CA SER A 149 -0.61 -10.07 4.48
C SER A 149 -0.60 -10.93 5.74
N VAL A 150 0.57 -11.06 6.36
CA VAL A 150 0.78 -11.84 7.59
C VAL A 150 1.15 -10.90 8.72
N ALA A 151 0.49 -11.06 9.86
CA ALA A 151 0.79 -10.27 11.04
C ALA A 151 2.22 -10.55 11.53
N PRO A 152 3.04 -9.52 11.82
CA PRO A 152 4.44 -9.71 12.21
C PRO A 152 4.63 -10.61 13.44
N GLU A 153 3.68 -10.63 14.36
CA GLU A 153 3.68 -11.50 15.54
C GLU A 153 3.45 -12.98 15.25
N GLU A 154 2.97 -13.31 14.06
CA GLU A 154 2.76 -14.70 13.62
C GLU A 154 4.03 -15.32 13.01
N ILE A 155 5.02 -14.50 12.65
CA ILE A 155 6.27 -14.95 12.05
C ILE A 155 7.33 -15.14 13.13
N LEU A 156 7.92 -16.32 13.14
CA LEU A 156 9.06 -16.69 13.98
C LEU A 156 10.27 -16.92 13.08
N ILE A 157 11.40 -16.36 13.45
CA ILE A 157 12.68 -16.54 12.76
C ILE A 157 13.81 -16.67 13.78
N ASN A 158 14.86 -17.42 13.45
CA ASN A 158 16.00 -17.53 14.33
C ASN A 158 16.71 -16.17 14.48
N ARG A 159 17.22 -15.92 15.69
CA ARG A 159 17.78 -14.63 16.08
C ARG A 159 18.98 -14.18 15.26
N ASP A 160 19.77 -15.13 14.80
CA ASP A 160 21.02 -14.89 14.07
C ASP A 160 20.81 -14.69 12.57
N ALA A 161 19.59 -14.89 12.05
CA ALA A 161 19.26 -14.68 10.66
C ALA A 161 19.36 -13.20 10.27
N ARG A 162 19.86 -12.93 9.06
CA ARG A 162 19.92 -11.59 8.45
C ARG A 162 18.88 -11.40 7.37
N ASN A 163 18.51 -12.50 6.72
CA ASN A 163 17.47 -12.58 5.69
C ASN A 163 16.85 -13.98 5.72
N PHE A 164 15.80 -14.21 4.92
CA PHE A 164 15.16 -15.54 4.85
C PHE A 164 16.06 -16.64 4.30
N ASP A 165 17.03 -16.31 3.45
CA ASP A 165 17.88 -17.31 2.81
C ASP A 165 19.01 -17.80 3.75
N ASP A 166 19.36 -16.96 4.73
CA ASP A 166 20.33 -17.23 5.80
C ASP A 166 19.67 -17.85 7.06
N ALA A 167 18.33 -17.91 7.08
CA ALA A 167 17.60 -18.41 8.23
C ALA A 167 17.61 -19.94 8.30
N ASP A 168 17.93 -20.48 9.48
CA ASP A 168 17.82 -21.91 9.78
C ASP A 168 16.37 -22.36 9.96
N ILE A 169 15.55 -21.46 10.53
CA ILE A 169 14.12 -21.67 10.74
C ILE A 169 13.33 -20.40 10.50
N VAL A 170 12.26 -20.53 9.72
CA VAL A 170 11.20 -19.53 9.58
C VAL A 170 9.88 -20.23 9.77
N ALA A 171 9.06 -19.79 10.72
CA ALA A 171 7.77 -20.39 10.99
C ALA A 171 6.65 -19.36 11.00
N HIS A 172 5.52 -19.74 10.45
CA HIS A 172 4.25 -19.02 10.52
C HIS A 172 3.32 -19.77 11.45
N ARG A 173 2.98 -19.16 12.57
CA ARG A 173 2.06 -19.73 13.55
C ARG A 173 0.74 -18.96 13.57
N LYS A 174 -0.36 -19.64 13.47
CA LYS A 174 -1.70 -19.04 13.57
C LYS A 174 -2.68 -19.99 14.20
N TYR A 175 -3.76 -19.44 14.76
CA TYR A 175 -4.90 -20.26 15.17
C TYR A 175 -5.86 -20.40 13.99
N VAL A 176 -6.15 -21.64 13.62
CA VAL A 176 -6.97 -22.02 12.48
C VAL A 176 -8.16 -22.84 12.98
N THR A 177 -9.31 -22.73 12.35
CA THR A 177 -10.45 -23.56 12.69
C THR A 177 -10.23 -25.01 12.24
N ILE A 178 -10.86 -25.97 12.91
CA ILE A 178 -10.80 -27.37 12.49
C ILE A 178 -11.33 -27.52 11.06
N SER A 179 -12.40 -26.80 10.71
CA SER A 179 -12.95 -26.78 9.34
C SER A 179 -11.90 -26.40 8.29
N GLU A 180 -11.12 -25.33 8.52
CA GLU A 180 -10.05 -24.93 7.60
C GLU A 180 -8.94 -26.00 7.48
N LEU A 181 -8.61 -26.70 8.58
CA LEU A 181 -7.61 -27.77 8.55
C LEU A 181 -8.11 -29.01 7.78
N VAL A 182 -9.39 -29.33 7.91
CA VAL A 182 -10.02 -30.41 7.14
C VAL A 182 -10.07 -30.05 5.65
N GLU A 183 -10.35 -28.80 5.30
CA GLU A 183 -10.24 -28.31 3.91
C GLU A 183 -8.80 -28.39 3.36
N MET A 184 -7.78 -28.28 4.21
CA MET A 184 -6.37 -28.51 3.85
C MET A 184 -6.01 -30.01 3.72
N GLY A 185 -6.96 -30.92 3.97
CA GLY A 185 -6.79 -32.35 3.80
C GLY A 185 -6.36 -33.10 5.05
N TYR A 186 -6.48 -32.51 6.25
CA TYR A 186 -6.23 -33.19 7.52
C TYR A 186 -7.48 -33.90 8.03
N ASP A 187 -7.28 -34.98 8.80
CA ASP A 187 -8.38 -35.75 9.38
C ASP A 187 -9.08 -34.98 10.50
N PHE A 188 -10.42 -35.00 10.51
CA PHE A 188 -11.23 -34.29 11.50
C PHE A 188 -11.02 -34.82 12.94
N ASP A 189 -11.02 -36.15 13.12
CA ASP A 189 -10.89 -36.78 14.44
C ASP A 189 -9.49 -36.52 15.04
N GLU A 190 -8.47 -36.48 14.19
CA GLU A 190 -7.10 -36.13 14.59
C GLU A 190 -7.03 -34.65 15.01
N MET A 191 -7.59 -33.74 14.23
CA MET A 191 -7.57 -32.30 14.53
C MET A 191 -8.36 -31.95 15.79
N GLN A 192 -9.41 -32.65 16.10
CA GLN A 192 -10.19 -32.48 17.32
C GLN A 192 -9.37 -32.68 18.60
N ASN A 193 -8.40 -33.62 18.58
CA ASN A 193 -7.50 -33.87 19.71
C ASN A 193 -6.54 -32.68 19.98
N PHE A 194 -6.29 -31.81 19.00
CA PHE A 194 -5.43 -30.64 19.13
C PHE A 194 -6.19 -29.34 19.44
N ALA A 195 -7.53 -29.43 19.55
CA ALA A 195 -8.36 -28.28 19.88
C ALA A 195 -7.90 -27.65 21.21
N THR A 196 -7.65 -26.37 21.18
CA THR A 196 -7.15 -25.63 22.33
C THR A 196 -8.31 -24.89 22.99
N ASP A 197 -8.47 -25.08 24.30
CA ASP A 197 -9.44 -24.31 25.09
C ASP A 197 -8.99 -22.84 25.14
N GLU A 198 -9.93 -21.90 25.10
CA GLU A 198 -9.67 -20.44 25.09
C GLU A 198 -8.77 -20.00 26.24
N ASP A 199 -8.90 -20.61 27.43
CA ASP A 199 -8.08 -20.30 28.60
C ASP A 199 -6.61 -20.74 28.49
N SER A 200 -6.30 -21.65 27.57
CA SER A 200 -4.95 -22.18 27.34
C SER A 200 -4.22 -21.52 26.15
N MET A 201 -4.86 -20.58 25.46
CA MET A 201 -4.22 -19.78 24.41
C MET A 201 -3.17 -18.86 25.00
N SER A 202 -1.98 -19.37 25.26
CA SER A 202 -0.83 -18.56 25.67
C SER A 202 -0.22 -17.87 24.45
N LEU A 203 -0.72 -16.68 24.15
CA LEU A 203 -0.04 -15.79 23.23
C LEU A 203 0.97 -14.98 24.02
N ASP A 204 2.24 -15.17 23.71
CA ASP A 204 3.36 -14.43 24.34
C ASP A 204 3.30 -12.93 24.03
N ASN A 205 2.43 -12.51 23.11
CA ASN A 205 2.32 -11.16 22.63
C ASN A 205 0.93 -10.58 22.95
N GLU A 206 0.89 -9.52 23.76
CA GLU A 206 -0.32 -8.80 24.16
C GLU A 206 -1.14 -8.27 22.94
N GLU A 207 -0.46 -7.88 21.85
CA GLU A 207 -1.14 -7.36 20.67
C GLU A 207 -1.84 -8.47 19.86
N ALA A 208 -1.22 -9.63 19.75
CA ALA A 208 -1.83 -10.81 19.14
C ALA A 208 -3.05 -11.25 19.96
N ARG A 209 -2.93 -11.21 21.31
CA ARG A 209 -4.03 -11.49 22.22
C ARG A 209 -5.17 -10.48 22.07
N GLN A 210 -4.89 -9.19 21.94
CA GLN A 210 -5.91 -8.16 21.74
C GLN A 210 -6.62 -8.31 20.39
N ARG A 211 -5.90 -8.63 19.32
CA ARG A 211 -6.51 -8.91 18.01
C ARG A 211 -7.43 -10.13 18.07
N LEU A 212 -7.00 -11.20 18.71
CA LEU A 212 -7.80 -12.39 18.91
C LEU A 212 -9.02 -12.11 19.80
N MET A 213 -8.84 -11.45 20.95
CA MET A 213 -9.95 -11.10 21.83
C MET A 213 -11.00 -10.20 21.17
N SER A 214 -10.60 -9.28 20.29
CA SER A 214 -11.56 -8.48 19.53
C SER A 214 -12.38 -9.30 18.53
N GLN A 215 -11.88 -10.46 18.11
CA GLN A 215 -12.62 -11.41 17.27
C GLN A 215 -13.50 -12.37 18.08
N PHE A 216 -13.23 -12.53 19.38
CA PHE A 216 -13.95 -13.43 20.29
C PHE A 216 -15.02 -12.76 21.16
N ASP A 217 -15.18 -11.43 21.10
CA ASP A 217 -16.08 -10.67 21.98
C ASP A 217 -17.58 -10.91 21.69
N ASP A 218 -17.90 -11.67 20.67
CA ASP A 218 -19.24 -12.20 20.45
C ASP A 218 -19.33 -13.62 21.00
N LYS A 219 -20.12 -13.76 22.04
CA LYS A 219 -20.51 -14.94 22.79
C LYS A 219 -21.26 -16.01 21.96
N ASP A 220 -20.83 -16.28 20.77
CA ASP A 220 -21.26 -17.45 20.03
C ASP A 220 -20.39 -18.65 20.45
N TYR A 221 -20.66 -19.13 21.69
CA TYR A 221 -20.39 -20.52 22.03
C TYR A 221 -21.28 -21.41 21.15
N SER A 222 -20.84 -21.58 19.92
CA SER A 222 -21.35 -22.65 19.08
C SER A 222 -20.79 -23.94 19.64
N ASP A 223 -21.67 -24.89 20.05
CA ASP A 223 -21.28 -26.25 20.38
C ASP A 223 -20.68 -26.99 19.16
N ASP A 224 -20.50 -26.32 18.06
CA ASP A 224 -19.97 -26.87 16.82
C ASP A 224 -18.45 -27.06 16.91
N GLU A 225 -18.03 -28.29 16.93
CA GLU A 225 -16.64 -28.71 17.06
C GLU A 225 -15.80 -28.26 15.86
N THR A 226 -16.40 -28.08 14.69
CA THR A 226 -15.71 -27.63 13.47
C THR A 226 -15.15 -26.20 13.60
N ARG A 227 -15.74 -25.39 14.49
CA ARG A 227 -15.34 -24.01 14.76
C ARG A 227 -14.27 -23.85 15.83
N LYS A 228 -13.96 -24.94 16.56
CA LYS A 228 -12.87 -24.93 17.53
C LYS A 228 -11.54 -24.61 16.84
N ARG A 229 -10.65 -23.92 17.55
CA ARG A 229 -9.38 -23.47 17.00
C ARG A 229 -8.22 -24.35 17.44
N VAL A 230 -7.31 -24.57 16.52
CA VAL A 230 -6.07 -25.32 16.70
C VAL A 230 -4.91 -24.41 16.41
N LEU A 231 -3.87 -24.44 17.23
CA LEU A 231 -2.60 -23.80 16.90
C LEU A 231 -1.96 -24.56 15.76
N TYR A 232 -1.86 -23.93 14.59
CA TYR A 232 -1.21 -24.49 13.41
C TYR A 232 0.07 -23.74 13.11
N VAL A 233 1.13 -24.48 12.91
CA VAL A 233 2.46 -23.93 12.63
C VAL A 233 3.00 -24.54 11.35
N GLU A 234 3.36 -23.69 10.42
CA GLU A 234 4.03 -24.03 9.18
C GLU A 234 5.48 -23.54 9.26
N ALA A 235 6.41 -24.44 9.48
CA ALA A 235 7.83 -24.15 9.68
C ALA A 235 8.65 -24.57 8.46
N TYR A 236 9.50 -23.67 8.01
CA TYR A 236 10.54 -23.91 6.99
C TYR A 236 11.87 -24.01 7.72
N MET A 237 12.48 -25.20 7.71
CA MET A 237 13.71 -25.49 8.46
C MET A 237 14.73 -26.20 7.56
N ARG A 238 16.01 -25.94 7.85
CA ARG A 238 17.11 -26.67 7.22
C ARG A 238 17.47 -27.87 8.08
N LEU A 239 17.25 -29.07 7.56
CA LEU A 239 17.50 -30.34 8.27
C LEU A 239 18.25 -31.30 7.35
N ASP A 240 19.22 -32.00 7.91
CA ASP A 240 19.85 -33.16 7.27
C ASP A 240 18.98 -34.41 7.55
N VAL A 241 18.16 -34.78 6.58
CA VAL A 241 17.19 -35.89 6.70
C VAL A 241 17.83 -37.22 6.29
N ASN A 242 18.75 -37.18 5.34
CA ASN A 242 19.40 -38.36 4.77
C ASN A 242 20.73 -38.73 5.49
N GLY A 243 21.25 -37.86 6.38
CA GLY A 243 22.48 -38.07 7.13
C GLY A 243 23.74 -37.92 6.29
N ASP A 244 23.69 -37.17 5.17
CA ASP A 244 24.86 -36.94 4.31
C ASP A 244 25.72 -35.74 4.74
N GLY A 245 25.29 -35.01 5.78
CA GLY A 245 25.95 -33.81 6.31
C GLY A 245 25.58 -32.53 5.60
N VAL A 246 24.62 -32.55 4.66
CA VAL A 246 24.07 -31.37 3.97
C VAL A 246 22.63 -31.14 4.42
N SER A 247 22.33 -29.94 4.92
CA SER A 247 20.98 -29.59 5.35
C SER A 247 20.12 -29.19 4.16
N GLU A 248 18.96 -29.82 4.03
CA GLU A 248 17.93 -29.55 3.04
C GLU A 248 16.83 -28.67 3.63
N LEU A 249 16.25 -27.78 2.81
CA LEU A 249 15.09 -27.00 3.24
C LEU A 249 13.83 -27.89 3.23
N ARG A 250 13.15 -27.94 4.37
CA ARG A 250 11.91 -28.69 4.51
C ARG A 250 10.79 -27.83 5.06
N LYS A 251 9.61 -28.07 4.56
CA LYS A 251 8.35 -27.54 5.10
C LYS A 251 7.80 -28.57 6.09
N ILE A 252 7.61 -28.16 7.33
CA ILE A 252 7.07 -28.99 8.40
C ILE A 252 5.81 -28.32 8.93
N CYS A 253 4.70 -29.02 8.86
CA CYS A 253 3.42 -28.57 9.41
C CYS A 253 3.19 -29.26 10.76
N CYS A 254 2.89 -28.48 11.78
CA CYS A 254 2.65 -28.96 13.14
C CYS A 254 1.31 -28.43 13.65
N ALA A 255 0.69 -29.20 14.56
CA ALA A 255 -0.53 -28.79 15.25
C ALA A 255 -0.40 -28.90 16.77
N GLY A 256 -1.24 -28.11 17.44
CA GLY A 256 -1.36 -28.12 18.91
C GLY A 256 -0.20 -27.50 19.66
N ASN A 257 -0.36 -27.36 20.97
CA ASN A 257 0.63 -26.73 21.84
C ASN A 257 1.93 -27.53 22.02
N GLN A 258 1.94 -28.80 21.63
CA GLN A 258 3.10 -29.70 21.70
C GLN A 258 3.85 -29.74 20.37
N TYR A 259 3.37 -29.02 19.34
CA TYR A 259 3.94 -28.99 17.99
C TYR A 259 4.06 -30.36 17.35
N GLU A 260 3.01 -31.18 17.44
CA GLU A 260 3.00 -32.49 16.79
C GLU A 260 3.08 -32.36 15.29
N ILE A 261 3.98 -33.13 14.68
CA ILE A 261 4.26 -33.04 13.25
C ILE A 261 3.16 -33.77 12.49
N LEU A 262 2.39 -33.02 11.69
CA LEU A 262 1.37 -33.54 10.80
C LEU A 262 1.93 -33.96 9.45
N ARG A 263 2.84 -33.13 8.91
CA ARG A 263 3.37 -33.29 7.55
C ARG A 263 4.80 -32.76 7.44
N SER A 264 5.64 -33.44 6.69
CA SER A 264 7.00 -33.01 6.37
C SER A 264 7.27 -33.21 4.90
N GLU A 265 7.57 -32.12 4.18
CA GLU A 265 7.78 -32.10 2.74
C GLU A 265 9.08 -31.37 2.39
N PRO A 266 9.74 -31.74 1.30
CA PRO A 266 10.82 -30.91 0.76
C PRO A 266 10.27 -29.56 0.33
N ALA A 267 11.02 -28.49 0.52
CA ALA A 267 10.67 -27.16 0.10
C ALA A 267 11.83 -26.53 -0.69
N ASP A 268 11.51 -25.87 -1.77
CA ASP A 268 12.52 -25.22 -2.62
C ASP A 268 12.81 -23.77 -2.18
N SER A 269 11.86 -23.12 -1.53
CA SER A 269 12.00 -21.75 -1.08
C SER A 269 11.04 -21.42 0.06
N ILE A 270 11.37 -20.38 0.82
CA ILE A 270 10.55 -19.84 1.88
C ILE A 270 9.56 -18.84 1.26
N PRO A 271 8.23 -19.07 1.30
CA PRO A 271 7.23 -18.29 0.57
C PRO A 271 6.82 -17.01 1.30
N PHE A 272 7.79 -16.26 1.81
CA PHE A 272 7.55 -15.00 2.49
C PHE A 272 8.38 -13.88 1.87
N ALA A 273 7.78 -12.68 1.78
CA ALA A 273 8.45 -11.45 1.45
C ALA A 273 8.44 -10.53 2.67
N HIS A 274 9.58 -9.89 2.97
CA HIS A 274 9.79 -9.03 4.13
C HIS A 274 9.98 -7.57 3.68
N PHE A 275 9.31 -6.67 4.39
CA PHE A 275 9.34 -5.24 4.16
C PHE A 275 9.81 -4.53 5.43
N CYS A 276 10.96 -3.89 5.37
CA CYS A 276 11.52 -3.13 6.48
C CYS A 276 11.82 -1.69 6.01
N PRO A 277 11.27 -0.65 6.68
CA PRO A 277 11.43 0.74 6.25
C PRO A 277 12.82 1.31 6.55
N ASP A 278 13.48 0.82 7.60
CA ASP A 278 14.81 1.26 8.05
C ASP A 278 15.60 0.03 8.55
N PRO A 279 16.21 -0.75 7.62
CA PRO A 279 16.89 -1.97 7.98
C PRO A 279 18.19 -1.70 8.75
N GLU A 280 18.37 -2.40 9.84
CA GLU A 280 19.63 -2.39 10.60
C GLU A 280 20.67 -3.29 9.94
N PRO A 281 21.93 -2.83 9.81
CA PRO A 281 22.99 -3.64 9.22
C PRO A 281 23.18 -4.95 9.99
N HIS A 282 23.24 -6.06 9.25
CA HIS A 282 23.48 -7.40 9.78
C HIS A 282 22.40 -7.95 10.73
N ALA A 283 21.21 -7.35 10.74
CA ALA A 283 20.03 -7.82 11.48
C ALA A 283 18.84 -8.03 10.54
N PHE A 284 17.97 -8.98 10.89
CA PHE A 284 16.74 -9.21 10.13
C PHE A 284 15.71 -8.10 10.38
N PHE A 285 15.53 -7.73 11.65
CA PHE A 285 14.60 -6.70 12.06
C PHE A 285 15.28 -5.34 12.07
N GLY A 286 14.63 -4.33 11.52
CA GLY A 286 15.07 -2.95 11.54
C GLY A 286 14.18 -2.05 12.41
N MET A 287 14.38 -0.74 12.27
CA MET A 287 13.61 0.26 13.01
C MET A 287 12.33 0.64 12.28
N SER A 288 11.28 0.92 13.05
CA SER A 288 10.01 1.42 12.56
C SER A 288 9.93 2.96 12.62
N MET A 289 8.95 3.53 11.92
CA MET A 289 8.60 4.95 12.11
C MET A 289 8.07 5.21 13.52
N ALA A 290 7.47 4.20 14.17
CA ALA A 290 7.03 4.30 15.55
C ALA A 290 8.22 4.40 16.51
N ASP A 291 9.30 3.66 16.30
CA ASP A 291 10.52 3.75 17.12
C ASP A 291 11.12 5.15 17.09
N LEU A 292 11.08 5.80 15.91
CA LEU A 292 11.58 7.16 15.73
C LEU A 292 10.71 8.24 16.39
N THR A 293 9.43 7.97 16.67
CA THR A 293 8.44 8.99 17.07
C THR A 293 7.75 8.74 18.39
N MET A 294 7.80 7.52 18.94
CA MET A 294 7.05 7.13 20.14
C MET A 294 7.50 7.90 21.40
N ASP A 295 8.81 8.12 21.56
CA ASP A 295 9.36 8.90 22.67
C ASP A 295 8.83 10.35 22.65
N ILE A 296 8.80 10.96 21.46
CA ILE A 296 8.28 12.32 21.25
C ILE A 296 6.79 12.36 21.58
N GLN A 297 6.00 11.41 21.10
CA GLN A 297 4.56 11.30 21.39
C GLN A 297 4.29 11.19 22.89
N ARG A 298 5.09 10.38 23.61
CA ARG A 298 4.97 10.23 25.07
C ARG A 298 5.24 11.54 25.79
N ILE A 299 6.30 12.26 25.43
CA ILE A 299 6.65 13.56 26.02
C ILE A 299 5.56 14.59 25.71
N LYS A 300 5.13 14.72 24.44
CA LYS A 300 4.07 15.65 24.03
C LYS A 300 2.75 15.36 24.77
N THR A 301 2.38 14.10 24.89
CA THR A 301 1.18 13.68 25.61
C THR A 301 1.27 14.10 27.08
N ALA A 302 2.43 13.92 27.73
CA ALA A 302 2.64 14.34 29.12
C ALA A 302 2.54 15.88 29.29
N VAL A 303 3.17 16.63 28.38
CA VAL A 303 3.10 18.11 28.37
C VAL A 303 1.67 18.58 28.11
N LEU A 304 0.95 17.98 27.15
CA LEU A 304 -0.45 18.32 26.86
C LEU A 304 -1.35 18.07 28.08
N ARG A 305 -1.23 16.90 28.70
CA ARG A 305 -2.00 16.55 29.92
C ARG A 305 -1.70 17.52 31.08
N ALA A 306 -0.43 17.79 31.30
CA ALA A 306 -0.03 18.76 32.36
C ALA A 306 -0.58 20.16 32.07
N SER A 307 -0.60 20.60 30.83
CA SER A 307 -1.16 21.89 30.42
C SER A 307 -2.67 21.96 30.64
N LEU A 308 -3.40 20.88 30.24
CA LEU A 308 -4.85 20.79 30.43
C LEU A 308 -5.22 20.69 31.93
N ASP A 309 -4.47 19.92 32.72
CA ASP A 309 -4.67 19.83 34.17
C ASP A 309 -4.38 21.17 34.86
N SER A 310 -3.33 21.89 34.42
CA SER A 310 -3.01 23.25 34.91
C SER A 310 -4.11 24.24 34.54
N LEU A 311 -4.68 24.16 33.34
CA LEU A 311 -5.82 24.98 32.95
C LEU A 311 -7.04 24.70 33.81
N ALA A 312 -7.36 23.43 34.05
CA ALA A 312 -8.47 23.03 34.92
C ALA A 312 -8.25 23.53 36.38
N MET A 313 -7.04 23.44 36.90
CA MET A 313 -6.71 23.94 38.24
C MET A 313 -6.68 25.47 38.33
N SER A 314 -6.39 26.16 37.24
CA SER A 314 -6.44 27.62 37.16
C SER A 314 -7.87 28.14 37.06
N THR A 315 -8.75 27.44 36.35
CA THR A 315 -10.18 27.82 36.19
C THR A 315 -11.03 27.40 37.40
N HIS A 316 -10.71 26.24 38.01
CA HIS A 316 -11.38 25.69 39.17
C HIS A 316 -10.35 25.41 40.28
N PRO A 317 -9.82 26.47 40.94
CA PRO A 317 -8.81 26.29 41.96
C PRO A 317 -9.35 25.53 43.18
N ARG A 318 -8.50 24.76 43.82
CA ARG A 318 -8.84 24.19 45.13
C ARG A 318 -9.04 25.31 46.12
N VAL A 319 -10.06 25.18 46.93
CA VAL A 319 -10.39 26.18 47.93
C VAL A 319 -10.16 25.59 49.31
N GLY A 320 -9.36 26.24 50.09
CA GLY A 320 -9.24 25.94 51.51
C GLY A 320 -10.35 26.66 52.26
N VAL A 321 -11.12 25.93 53.03
CA VAL A 321 -12.21 26.48 53.85
C VAL A 321 -11.90 26.23 55.33
N VAL A 322 -11.95 27.29 56.12
CA VAL A 322 -11.83 27.16 57.59
C VAL A 322 -13.17 26.61 58.11
N GLU A 323 -13.09 25.44 58.74
CA GLU A 323 -14.26 24.76 59.28
C GLU A 323 -15.11 25.62 60.19
N GLY A 324 -16.43 25.68 59.94
CA GLY A 324 -17.37 26.50 60.74
C GLY A 324 -17.38 28.00 60.45
N GLN A 325 -16.51 28.52 59.53
CA GLN A 325 -16.44 29.98 59.26
C GLN A 325 -16.98 30.35 57.85
N ALA A 326 -17.24 29.38 56.97
CA ALA A 326 -17.88 29.60 55.68
C ALA A 326 -18.93 28.52 55.43
N SER A 327 -19.94 28.85 54.61
CA SER A 327 -20.96 27.90 54.15
C SER A 327 -20.36 26.96 53.12
N LEU A 328 -20.25 25.67 53.46
CA LEU A 328 -19.71 24.66 52.55
C LEU A 328 -20.57 24.46 51.29
N GLU A 329 -21.90 24.63 51.45
CA GLU A 329 -22.87 24.58 50.32
C GLU A 329 -22.59 25.68 49.31
N ASP A 330 -22.34 26.91 49.77
CA ASP A 330 -22.06 28.04 48.88
C ASP A 330 -20.71 27.89 48.18
N VAL A 331 -19.72 27.29 48.86
CA VAL A 331 -18.40 27.01 48.28
C VAL A 331 -18.45 25.88 47.24
N LEU A 332 -19.33 24.90 47.45
CA LEU A 332 -19.52 23.77 46.49
C LEU A 332 -20.42 24.16 45.33
N ASN A 333 -21.18 25.25 45.44
CA ASN A 333 -22.01 25.76 44.33
C ASN A 333 -21.10 26.41 43.27
N ASN A 334 -21.09 25.79 42.08
CA ASN A 334 -20.23 26.18 40.95
C ASN A 334 -20.91 27.19 39.99
N GLU A 335 -21.96 27.92 40.46
CA GLU A 335 -22.62 28.94 39.65
C GLU A 335 -21.72 30.17 39.44
N ALA A 336 -21.58 30.60 38.19
CA ALA A 336 -20.83 31.82 37.87
C ALA A 336 -21.50 33.04 38.50
N GLY A 337 -20.80 33.74 39.38
CA GLY A 337 -21.33 34.87 40.11
C GLY A 337 -22.05 34.51 41.43
N GLY A 338 -22.01 33.26 41.87
CA GLY A 338 -22.55 32.81 43.14
C GLY A 338 -21.90 33.53 44.33
N VAL A 339 -22.71 33.79 45.37
CA VAL A 339 -22.25 34.48 46.59
C VAL A 339 -21.90 33.47 47.67
N ILE A 340 -20.66 33.55 48.19
CA ILE A 340 -20.20 32.70 49.29
C ILE A 340 -20.40 33.46 50.61
N ARG A 341 -21.19 32.90 51.51
CA ARG A 341 -21.41 33.44 52.87
C ARG A 341 -20.27 33.00 53.77
N MET A 342 -19.54 34.00 54.35
CA MET A 342 -18.42 33.74 55.25
C MET A 342 -18.48 34.67 56.47
N ARG A 343 -18.00 34.17 57.60
CA ARG A 343 -17.97 34.96 58.88
C ARG A 343 -16.77 35.92 58.98
N ASN A 344 -15.63 35.51 58.37
CA ASN A 344 -14.40 36.31 58.34
C ASN A 344 -13.87 36.41 56.88
N PRO A 345 -13.34 37.61 56.50
CA PRO A 345 -12.61 37.74 55.23
C PRO A 345 -11.33 36.90 55.33
N GLY A 346 -11.23 35.86 54.58
CA GLY A 346 -10.11 34.90 54.62
C GLY A 346 -10.49 33.50 55.10
N ALA A 347 -11.76 33.28 55.47
CA ALA A 347 -12.27 31.94 55.80
C ALA A 347 -12.27 30.99 54.56
N VAL A 348 -12.15 31.55 53.37
CA VAL A 348 -12.06 30.83 52.08
C VAL A 348 -10.82 31.32 51.34
N VAL A 349 -9.85 30.45 51.13
CA VAL A 349 -8.58 30.77 50.46
C VAL A 349 -8.46 29.93 49.19
N PRO A 350 -8.48 30.54 48.00
CA PRO A 350 -8.26 29.79 46.77
C PRO A 350 -6.76 29.47 46.62
N PHE A 351 -6.44 28.19 46.36
CA PHE A 351 -5.09 27.75 46.00
C PHE A 351 -4.98 27.76 44.46
N SER A 352 -4.81 28.94 43.87
CA SER A 352 -4.63 29.06 42.42
C SER A 352 -3.20 28.68 42.04
N LEU A 353 -3.07 27.76 41.10
CA LEU A 353 -1.82 27.44 40.44
C LEU A 353 -1.72 28.25 39.13
N PRO A 354 -0.54 28.80 38.80
CA PRO A 354 -0.38 29.53 37.55
C PRO A 354 -0.55 28.60 36.36
N PHE A 355 -1.16 29.11 35.31
CA PHE A 355 -1.31 28.36 34.05
C PHE A 355 0.04 28.23 33.35
N VAL A 356 0.48 26.97 33.12
CA VAL A 356 1.81 26.63 32.56
C VAL A 356 1.79 26.60 31.02
N GLY A 357 0.66 26.88 30.39
CA GLY A 357 0.49 26.76 28.95
C GLY A 357 1.43 27.66 28.11
N LYS A 358 1.84 28.81 28.64
CA LYS A 358 2.76 29.71 27.94
C LYS A 358 4.10 29.06 27.61
N ASP A 359 4.59 28.20 28.50
CA ASP A 359 5.88 27.51 28.35
C ASP A 359 5.69 26.15 27.66
N ALA A 360 4.51 25.56 27.80
CA ALA A 360 4.19 24.26 27.19
C ALA A 360 4.02 24.30 25.67
N PHE A 361 3.40 25.35 25.11
CA PHE A 361 3.17 25.45 23.68
C PHE A 361 4.47 25.54 22.87
N PRO A 362 5.46 26.39 23.21
CA PRO A 362 6.75 26.42 22.54
C PRO A 362 7.50 25.08 22.64
N MET A 363 7.38 24.38 23.78
CA MET A 363 7.97 23.05 23.95
C MET A 363 7.33 22.02 23.02
N MET A 364 6.01 22.05 22.86
CA MET A 364 5.31 21.16 21.93
C MET A 364 5.71 21.44 20.47
N GLU A 365 5.87 22.70 20.10
CA GLU A 365 6.33 23.10 18.77
C GLU A 365 7.77 22.65 18.50
N TYR A 366 8.66 22.77 19.49
CA TYR A 366 10.02 22.25 19.40
C TYR A 366 10.05 20.72 19.24
N LEU A 367 9.18 19.99 19.94
CA LEU A 367 9.03 18.53 19.78
C LEU A 367 8.52 18.17 18.37
N ASP A 368 7.64 18.98 17.79
CA ASP A 368 7.22 18.80 16.39
C ASP A 368 8.40 18.96 15.42
N GLN A 369 9.27 19.95 15.63
CA GLN A 369 10.48 20.13 14.82
C GLN A 369 11.43 18.94 14.95
N ILE A 370 11.61 18.38 16.16
CA ILE A 370 12.42 17.17 16.36
C ILE A 370 11.81 15.99 15.57
N ARG A 371 10.48 15.82 15.63
CA ARG A 371 9.79 14.78 14.87
C ARG A 371 10.03 14.95 13.38
N GLU A 372 9.85 16.15 12.84
CA GLU A 372 10.08 16.47 11.44
C GLU A 372 11.53 16.18 11.02
N ASN A 373 12.51 16.54 11.85
CA ASN A 373 13.93 16.26 11.58
C ASN A 373 14.25 14.75 11.58
N ARG A 374 13.65 13.97 12.48
CA ARG A 374 13.87 12.51 12.57
C ARG A 374 13.19 11.77 11.43
N THR A 375 11.96 12.12 11.12
CA THR A 375 11.17 11.42 10.11
C THR A 375 11.37 11.96 8.70
N GLY A 376 11.83 13.21 8.58
CA GLY A 376 11.89 13.92 7.29
C GLY A 376 10.51 14.35 6.77
N ILE A 377 9.44 14.17 7.55
CA ILE A 377 8.07 14.49 7.14
C ILE A 377 7.65 15.80 7.81
N SER A 378 7.53 16.85 7.00
CA SER A 378 7.05 18.15 7.47
C SER A 378 5.51 18.22 7.52
N LYS A 379 4.97 19.12 8.34
CA LYS A 379 3.53 19.43 8.35
C LYS A 379 3.02 19.88 6.99
N ALA A 380 3.86 20.58 6.21
CA ALA A 380 3.53 21.00 4.86
C ALA A 380 3.37 19.81 3.89
N ALA A 381 4.22 18.79 4.02
CA ALA A 381 4.11 17.55 3.22
C ALA A 381 2.84 16.73 3.58
N ALA A 382 2.38 16.83 4.81
CA ALA A 382 1.14 16.21 5.29
C ALA A 382 -0.14 16.99 4.93
N GLY A 383 -0.03 18.15 4.26
CA GLY A 383 -1.18 18.98 3.87
C GLY A 383 -1.82 19.76 5.02
N LEU A 384 -1.19 19.85 6.18
CA LEU A 384 -1.77 20.34 7.43
C LEU A 384 -1.48 21.82 7.76
N SER A 385 -0.81 22.59 6.90
CA SER A 385 -0.44 23.98 7.22
C SER A 385 -0.66 24.98 6.07
N PRO A 386 -1.88 25.56 5.98
CA PRO A 386 -2.13 26.65 5.04
C PRO A 386 -1.33 27.92 5.34
N GLU A 387 -0.95 28.16 6.59
CA GLU A 387 -0.23 29.37 7.03
C GLU A 387 1.23 29.39 6.55
N GLN A 388 1.90 28.26 6.49
CA GLN A 388 3.27 28.16 5.96
C GLN A 388 3.31 28.33 4.43
N LEU A 389 2.24 28.00 3.73
CA LEU A 389 2.08 28.22 2.29
C LEU A 389 1.92 29.70 1.93
N GLN A 390 1.46 30.52 2.88
CA GLN A 390 1.30 31.98 2.67
C GLN A 390 2.56 32.79 2.97
N SER A 391 3.47 32.28 3.81
CA SER A 391 4.66 33.00 4.29
C SER A 391 5.97 32.57 3.64
N SER A 392 6.00 31.47 2.88
CA SER A 392 7.21 30.93 2.23
C SER A 392 7.13 31.04 0.71
N THR A 393 8.27 31.31 0.08
CA THR A 393 8.38 31.32 -1.39
C THR A 393 8.03 29.94 -1.95
N LEU A 394 7.38 29.90 -3.11
CA LEU A 394 6.99 28.66 -3.81
C LEU A 394 8.18 27.68 -3.92
N ALA A 395 9.40 28.22 -4.16
CA ALA A 395 10.63 27.43 -4.23
C ALA A 395 10.97 26.73 -2.89
N ALA A 396 10.80 27.40 -1.74
CA ALA A 396 11.09 26.81 -0.44
C ALA A 396 10.08 25.71 -0.08
N VAL A 397 8.81 25.90 -0.39
CA VAL A 397 7.75 24.88 -0.20
C VAL A 397 8.02 23.67 -1.08
N THR A 398 8.34 23.87 -2.36
CA THR A 398 8.67 22.80 -3.29
C THR A 398 9.92 22.04 -2.84
N GLN A 399 10.94 22.72 -2.36
CA GLN A 399 12.16 22.07 -1.85
C GLN A 399 11.90 21.23 -0.58
N THR A 400 11.03 21.70 0.31
CA THR A 400 10.66 20.96 1.52
C THR A 400 9.83 19.71 1.17
N ILE A 401 8.90 19.83 0.23
CA ILE A 401 8.11 18.70 -0.27
C ILE A 401 9.02 17.68 -0.95
N ASN A 402 9.97 18.13 -1.77
CA ASN A 402 10.92 17.26 -2.45
C ASN A 402 11.84 16.51 -1.47
N ALA A 403 12.28 17.14 -0.38
CA ALA A 403 13.09 16.48 0.64
C ALA A 403 12.32 15.38 1.39
N ALA A 404 11.04 15.61 1.72
CA ALA A 404 10.17 14.59 2.29
C ALA A 404 9.92 13.44 1.31
N GLN A 405 9.72 13.74 0.03
CA GLN A 405 9.56 12.75 -1.02
C GLN A 405 10.80 11.86 -1.18
N GLN A 406 12.02 12.41 -1.11
CA GLN A 406 13.25 11.64 -1.20
C GLN A 406 13.37 10.56 -0.10
N ARG A 407 12.91 10.85 1.12
CA ARG A 407 12.92 9.85 2.19
C ARG A 407 11.88 8.74 1.97
N ILE A 408 10.70 9.11 1.51
CA ILE A 408 9.67 8.13 1.12
C ILE A 408 10.15 7.28 -0.07
N GLU A 409 10.84 7.89 -1.03
CA GLU A 409 11.45 7.19 -2.15
C GLU A 409 12.52 6.18 -1.70
N LEU A 410 13.34 6.52 -0.70
CA LEU A 410 14.31 5.58 -0.15
C LEU A 410 13.61 4.36 0.46
N VAL A 411 12.59 4.58 1.28
CA VAL A 411 11.78 3.49 1.85
C VAL A 411 11.13 2.66 0.75
N ALA A 412 10.58 3.31 -0.28
CA ALA A 412 10.00 2.61 -1.41
C ALA A 412 11.03 1.76 -2.18
N ARG A 413 12.26 2.26 -2.37
CA ARG A 413 13.36 1.47 -2.98
C ARG A 413 13.71 0.25 -2.15
N LEU A 414 13.82 0.40 -0.82
CA LEU A 414 14.08 -0.73 0.07
C LEU A 414 12.95 -1.78 0.00
N PHE A 415 11.70 -1.34 -0.02
CA PHE A 415 10.55 -2.24 -0.18
C PHE A 415 10.57 -2.96 -1.54
N ALA A 416 10.95 -2.26 -2.60
CA ALA A 416 11.03 -2.84 -3.93
C ALA A 416 12.14 -3.88 -4.06
N GLU A 417 13.34 -3.54 -3.62
CA GLU A 417 14.52 -4.41 -3.74
C GLU A 417 14.37 -5.67 -2.87
N ASN A 418 13.93 -5.51 -1.62
CA ASN A 418 13.87 -6.62 -0.67
C ASN A 418 12.56 -7.39 -0.77
N GLY A 419 11.42 -6.70 -0.59
CA GLY A 419 10.12 -7.34 -0.49
C GLY A 419 9.49 -7.68 -1.84
N MET A 420 9.32 -6.67 -2.71
CA MET A 420 8.61 -6.87 -3.98
C MET A 420 9.35 -7.78 -4.94
N THR A 421 10.66 -7.62 -5.07
CA THR A 421 11.48 -8.47 -5.95
C THR A 421 11.36 -9.95 -5.54
N ARG A 422 11.38 -10.22 -4.22
CA ARG A 422 11.20 -11.58 -3.72
C ARG A 422 9.79 -12.11 -3.98
N LEU A 423 8.76 -11.29 -3.73
CA LEU A 423 7.37 -11.63 -4.02
C LEU A 423 7.20 -12.01 -5.49
N TYR A 424 7.62 -11.16 -6.42
CA TYR A 424 7.40 -11.37 -7.84
C TYR A 424 8.18 -12.56 -8.40
N LYS A 425 9.41 -12.79 -7.92
CA LYS A 425 10.16 -14.03 -8.25
C LYS A 425 9.44 -15.28 -7.74
N GLY A 426 8.90 -15.19 -6.52
CA GLY A 426 8.14 -16.28 -5.92
C GLY A 426 6.84 -16.58 -6.68
N LEU A 427 6.11 -15.55 -7.10
CA LEU A 427 4.90 -15.71 -7.90
C LEU A 427 5.17 -16.34 -9.27
N LEU A 428 6.25 -15.91 -9.94
CA LEU A 428 6.67 -16.52 -11.20
C LEU A 428 6.99 -18.01 -11.04
N LYS A 429 7.72 -18.35 -9.97
CA LYS A 429 8.05 -19.74 -9.66
C LYS A 429 6.80 -20.56 -9.34
N LEU A 430 5.87 -20.03 -8.53
CA LEU A 430 4.61 -20.72 -8.21
C LEU A 430 3.75 -20.93 -9.46
N ALA A 431 3.73 -19.96 -10.39
CA ALA A 431 3.02 -20.10 -11.64
C ALA A 431 3.63 -21.21 -12.52
N HIS A 432 4.96 -21.22 -12.62
CA HIS A 432 5.67 -22.26 -13.38
C HIS A 432 5.47 -23.67 -12.81
N ASP A 433 5.57 -23.81 -11.47
CA ASP A 433 5.60 -25.13 -10.82
C ASP A 433 4.21 -25.77 -10.64
N ASN A 434 3.13 -24.96 -10.60
CA ASN A 434 1.79 -25.47 -10.24
C ASN A 434 0.73 -25.33 -11.34
N VAL A 435 0.97 -24.55 -12.39
CA VAL A 435 -0.02 -24.33 -13.44
C VAL A 435 0.43 -25.06 -14.71
N GLU A 436 0.03 -26.35 -14.83
CA GLU A 436 0.41 -27.20 -15.96
C GLU A 436 -0.43 -26.95 -17.21
N GLU A 437 -1.68 -26.50 -17.06
CA GLU A 437 -2.59 -26.27 -18.18
C GLU A 437 -2.52 -24.84 -18.68
N ALA A 438 -2.54 -24.68 -20.01
CA ALA A 438 -2.65 -23.39 -20.64
C ALA A 438 -3.96 -22.71 -20.24
N GLN A 439 -3.86 -21.62 -19.49
CA GLN A 439 -5.03 -20.83 -19.07
C GLN A 439 -5.33 -19.76 -20.12
N VAL A 440 -6.61 -19.63 -20.48
CA VAL A 440 -7.06 -18.54 -21.34
C VAL A 440 -7.38 -17.34 -20.46
N VAL A 441 -6.47 -16.39 -20.40
CA VAL A 441 -6.60 -15.19 -19.57
C VAL A 441 -7.11 -14.02 -20.41
N ARG A 442 -8.09 -13.30 -19.90
CA ARG A 442 -8.60 -12.10 -20.54
C ARG A 442 -7.69 -10.90 -20.20
N LEU A 443 -6.83 -10.56 -21.15
CA LEU A 443 -5.94 -9.42 -21.05
C LEU A 443 -6.32 -8.38 -22.12
N ARG A 444 -6.50 -7.12 -21.71
CA ARG A 444 -6.79 -5.99 -22.62
C ARG A 444 -7.90 -6.28 -23.65
N ASN A 445 -9.00 -6.89 -23.19
CA ASN A 445 -10.12 -7.31 -24.05
C ASN A 445 -9.79 -8.42 -25.08
N GLN A 446 -8.64 -9.06 -24.98
CA GLN A 446 -8.26 -10.22 -25.80
C GLN A 446 -8.11 -11.45 -24.90
N PHE A 447 -8.53 -12.60 -25.40
CA PHE A 447 -8.32 -13.89 -24.75
C PHE A 447 -7.01 -14.48 -25.27
N ILE A 448 -5.99 -14.50 -24.41
CA ILE A 448 -4.65 -15.00 -24.76
C ILE A 448 -4.44 -16.31 -24.01
N PRO A 449 -4.14 -17.42 -24.72
CA PRO A 449 -3.69 -18.65 -24.06
C PRO A 449 -2.28 -18.42 -23.50
N ILE A 450 -2.11 -18.62 -22.22
CA ILE A 450 -0.82 -18.52 -21.52
C ILE A 450 -0.50 -19.88 -20.95
N ALA A 451 0.71 -20.36 -21.19
CA ALA A 451 1.25 -21.60 -20.65
C ALA A 451 2.34 -21.28 -19.62
N PRO A 452 2.00 -21.16 -18.32
CA PRO A 452 2.94 -20.73 -17.28
C PRO A 452 4.11 -21.71 -17.06
N ASP A 453 3.94 -22.98 -17.34
CA ASP A 453 4.94 -24.03 -17.32
C ASP A 453 6.15 -23.77 -18.23
N THR A 454 5.97 -22.93 -19.26
CA THR A 454 7.05 -22.55 -20.18
C THR A 454 7.89 -21.36 -19.71
N PHE A 455 7.48 -20.68 -18.64
CA PHE A 455 8.16 -19.47 -18.17
C PHE A 455 9.58 -19.76 -17.66
N ASN A 456 10.53 -18.93 -18.02
CA ASN A 456 11.86 -18.98 -17.44
C ASN A 456 11.85 -18.36 -16.03
N ILE A 457 12.00 -19.20 -15.00
CA ILE A 457 12.00 -18.77 -13.57
C ILE A 457 13.17 -17.85 -13.21
N HIS A 458 14.20 -17.77 -14.05
CA HIS A 458 15.40 -16.96 -13.83
C HIS A 458 15.35 -15.57 -14.46
N MET A 459 14.19 -15.15 -15.00
CA MET A 459 14.02 -13.79 -15.53
C MET A 459 14.28 -12.74 -14.45
N ASP A 460 14.84 -11.61 -14.87
CA ASP A 460 15.06 -10.50 -13.97
C ASP A 460 13.74 -9.74 -13.73
N VAL A 461 13.50 -9.36 -12.49
CA VAL A 461 12.30 -8.62 -12.10
C VAL A 461 12.63 -7.14 -12.09
N VAL A 462 11.92 -6.37 -12.89
CA VAL A 462 11.92 -4.92 -12.84
C VAL A 462 10.64 -4.50 -12.11
N THR A 463 10.79 -4.10 -10.86
CA THR A 463 9.69 -3.47 -10.12
C THR A 463 9.44 -2.10 -10.74
N ASN A 464 8.25 -1.91 -11.28
CA ASN A 464 7.88 -0.65 -11.93
C ASN A 464 7.60 0.40 -10.84
N ILE A 465 8.68 0.81 -10.16
CA ILE A 465 8.61 1.85 -9.15
C ILE A 465 8.54 3.17 -9.92
N ALA A 466 7.44 3.87 -9.80
CA ALA A 466 7.29 5.21 -10.37
C ALA A 466 8.22 6.25 -9.69
N LEU A 467 9.46 5.83 -9.36
CA LEU A 467 10.48 6.65 -8.76
C LEU A 467 11.22 7.45 -9.85
N GLY A 468 11.14 8.75 -9.79
CA GLY A 468 11.94 9.63 -10.63
C GLY A 468 11.32 10.07 -11.96
N ALA A 469 10.17 9.55 -12.35
CA ALA A 469 9.36 10.25 -13.32
C ALA A 469 8.38 11.11 -12.51
N GLY A 470 8.53 12.40 -12.53
CA GLY A 470 7.71 13.38 -11.82
C GLY A 470 6.20 13.09 -11.86
N SER A 471 5.37 13.96 -11.35
CA SER A 471 3.92 13.80 -11.35
C SER A 471 3.42 13.25 -12.69
N SER A 472 2.29 12.56 -12.73
CA SER A 472 1.68 12.08 -14.00
C SER A 472 1.61 13.20 -15.05
N GLN A 473 1.58 14.45 -14.61
CA GLN A 473 1.66 15.64 -15.47
C GLN A 473 3.04 15.83 -16.13
N GLU A 474 4.14 15.58 -15.41
CA GLU A 474 5.49 15.70 -15.98
C GLU A 474 5.77 14.59 -16.99
N ARG A 475 5.29 13.35 -16.71
CA ARG A 475 5.33 12.24 -17.69
C ARG A 475 4.54 12.58 -18.94
N LEU A 476 3.36 13.15 -18.77
CA LEU A 476 2.48 13.54 -19.86
C LEU A 476 3.12 14.63 -20.71
N MET A 477 3.78 15.64 -20.08
CA MET A 477 4.56 16.66 -20.79
C MET A 477 5.75 16.05 -21.55
N LEU A 478 6.48 15.14 -20.95
CA LEU A 478 7.61 14.46 -21.59
C LEU A 478 7.16 13.62 -22.80
N LEU A 479 6.07 12.87 -22.68
CA LEU A 479 5.49 12.13 -23.78
C LEU A 479 4.97 13.04 -24.89
N GLN A 480 4.36 14.17 -24.53
CA GLN A 480 3.96 15.18 -25.52
C GLN A 480 5.17 15.77 -26.26
N GLN A 481 6.29 16.03 -25.58
CA GLN A 481 7.54 16.45 -26.23
C GLN A 481 8.08 15.37 -27.17
N ILE A 482 8.08 14.10 -26.75
CA ILE A 482 8.48 12.97 -27.60
C ILE A 482 7.57 12.89 -28.82
N MET A 483 6.25 12.98 -28.69
CA MET A 483 5.31 13.00 -29.81
C MET A 483 5.59 14.15 -30.78
N GLN A 484 5.86 15.35 -30.30
CA GLN A 484 6.22 16.48 -31.16
C GLN A 484 7.52 16.24 -31.92
N ILE A 485 8.52 15.62 -31.30
CA ILE A 485 9.78 15.25 -31.95
C ILE A 485 9.52 14.17 -33.02
N GLN A 486 8.75 13.14 -32.69
CA GLN A 486 8.37 12.08 -33.62
C GLN A 486 7.60 12.63 -34.82
N GLU A 487 6.63 13.51 -34.60
CA GLU A 487 5.86 14.18 -35.66
C GLU A 487 6.75 15.01 -36.60
N LYS A 488 7.68 15.79 -36.06
CA LYS A 488 8.67 16.54 -36.87
C LYS A 488 9.56 15.61 -37.69
N LEU A 489 10.02 14.51 -37.12
CA LEU A 489 10.86 13.53 -37.82
C LEU A 489 10.08 12.84 -38.95
N LEU A 490 8.83 12.46 -38.70
CA LEU A 490 7.95 11.88 -39.73
C LEU A 490 7.65 12.87 -40.86
N GLN A 491 7.47 14.16 -40.57
CA GLN A 491 7.25 15.20 -41.57
C GLN A 491 8.51 15.50 -42.41
N GLN A 492 9.71 15.45 -41.80
CA GLN A 492 10.96 15.77 -42.47
C GLN A 492 11.58 14.61 -43.25
N LEU A 493 11.50 13.40 -42.71
CA LEU A 493 12.17 12.19 -43.21
C LEU A 493 11.23 11.21 -43.88
N GLY A 494 9.91 11.45 -43.80
CA GLY A 494 8.88 10.54 -44.31
C GLY A 494 8.54 9.36 -43.37
N PRO A 495 7.48 8.59 -43.69
CA PRO A 495 6.98 7.50 -42.85
C PRO A 495 7.91 6.27 -42.75
N ASP A 496 8.81 6.08 -43.69
CA ASP A 496 9.73 4.93 -43.80
C ASP A 496 11.15 5.27 -43.30
N ASN A 497 11.29 6.24 -42.37
CA ASN A 497 12.60 6.57 -41.85
C ASN A 497 13.09 5.57 -40.79
N PRO A 498 14.42 5.38 -40.63
CA PRO A 498 14.99 4.37 -39.73
C PRO A 498 14.88 4.73 -38.24
N ILE A 499 14.48 5.95 -37.88
CA ILE A 499 14.47 6.45 -36.49
C ILE A 499 13.08 6.35 -35.89
N VAL A 500 12.03 6.74 -36.65
CA VAL A 500 10.64 6.77 -36.18
C VAL A 500 9.71 6.25 -37.27
N ASN A 501 8.97 5.22 -36.98
CA ASN A 501 7.92 4.70 -37.85
C ASN A 501 6.52 4.98 -37.27
N ALA A 502 5.48 4.71 -38.04
CA ALA A 502 4.08 4.89 -37.61
C ALA A 502 3.76 4.10 -36.33
N GLN A 503 4.36 2.92 -36.15
CA GLN A 503 4.18 2.08 -34.98
C GLN A 503 4.77 2.74 -33.72
N ASN A 504 5.94 3.35 -33.82
CA ASN A 504 6.57 4.06 -32.69
C ASN A 504 5.73 5.26 -32.25
N TYR A 505 5.17 6.00 -33.21
CA TYR A 505 4.25 7.11 -32.93
C TYR A 505 2.96 6.62 -32.28
N TYR A 506 2.38 5.53 -32.79
CA TYR A 506 1.19 4.91 -32.22
C TYR A 506 1.45 4.42 -30.78
N ASN A 507 2.57 3.77 -30.51
CA ASN A 507 2.94 3.30 -29.17
C ASN A 507 3.06 4.48 -28.18
N THR A 508 3.65 5.60 -28.59
CA THR A 508 3.75 6.80 -27.74
C THR A 508 2.38 7.42 -27.49
N LEU A 509 1.51 7.42 -28.50
CA LEU A 509 0.13 7.91 -28.38
C LEU A 509 -0.69 7.02 -27.42
N VAL A 510 -0.58 5.68 -27.53
CA VAL A 510 -1.23 4.71 -26.64
C VAL A 510 -0.81 4.98 -25.19
N THR A 511 0.49 5.08 -24.94
CA THR A 511 1.03 5.34 -23.59
C THR A 511 0.56 6.70 -23.04
N THR A 512 0.42 7.71 -23.88
CA THR A 512 -0.07 9.03 -23.48
C THR A 512 -1.54 9.00 -23.09
N LEU A 513 -2.37 8.27 -23.82
CA LEU A 513 -3.79 8.12 -23.55
C LEU A 513 -4.06 7.24 -22.31
N GLU A 514 -3.30 6.15 -22.13
CA GLU A 514 -3.36 5.29 -20.94
C GLU A 514 -3.02 6.10 -19.67
N LEU A 515 -1.97 6.92 -19.71
CA LEU A 515 -1.65 7.84 -18.61
C LEU A 515 -2.72 8.92 -18.37
N GLY A 516 -3.46 9.28 -19.42
CA GLY A 516 -4.63 10.17 -19.34
C GLY A 516 -5.91 9.48 -18.84
N GLY A 517 -5.86 8.17 -18.53
CA GLY A 517 -7.00 7.39 -18.00
C GLY A 517 -7.91 6.79 -19.07
N ILE A 518 -7.54 6.85 -20.35
CA ILE A 518 -8.31 6.27 -21.47
C ILE A 518 -7.80 4.86 -21.73
N LYS A 519 -8.54 3.84 -21.30
CA LYS A 519 -8.15 2.42 -21.39
C LYS A 519 -8.40 1.78 -22.76
N ASP A 520 -9.35 2.29 -23.53
CA ASP A 520 -9.73 1.71 -24.83
C ASP A 520 -9.23 2.60 -25.96
N VAL A 521 -7.94 2.47 -26.28
CA VAL A 521 -7.29 3.26 -27.32
C VAL A 521 -7.76 2.84 -28.72
N ASN A 522 -8.11 1.56 -28.92
CA ASN A 522 -8.58 1.04 -30.21
C ASN A 522 -9.89 1.68 -30.68
N ARG A 523 -10.65 2.28 -29.77
CA ARG A 523 -11.85 3.05 -30.11
C ARG A 523 -11.53 4.36 -30.83
N TYR A 524 -10.36 4.92 -30.60
CA TYR A 524 -9.96 6.24 -31.11
C TYR A 524 -8.93 6.15 -32.24
N PHE A 525 -8.06 5.15 -32.20
CA PHE A 525 -6.95 4.98 -33.13
C PHE A 525 -6.80 3.49 -33.51
N THR A 526 -6.48 3.23 -34.78
CA THR A 526 -6.25 1.87 -35.27
C THR A 526 -4.75 1.58 -35.25
N ASP A 527 -4.37 0.39 -34.77
CA ASP A 527 -2.99 -0.08 -34.76
C ASP A 527 -2.43 -0.17 -36.19
N PRO A 528 -1.34 0.52 -36.52
CA PRO A 528 -0.72 0.45 -37.83
C PRO A 528 -0.27 -0.97 -38.21
N ALA A 529 0.04 -1.82 -37.24
CA ALA A 529 0.41 -3.23 -37.49
C ALA A 529 -0.76 -4.08 -38.00
N GLN A 530 -1.99 -3.71 -37.73
CA GLN A 530 -3.20 -4.37 -38.18
C GLN A 530 -3.69 -3.84 -39.54
N TYR A 531 -3.08 -2.76 -40.05
CA TYR A 531 -3.44 -2.16 -41.31
C TYR A 531 -2.86 -2.98 -42.47
N GLN A 532 -3.64 -3.85 -43.07
CA GLN A 532 -3.33 -4.45 -44.37
C GLN A 532 -3.66 -3.42 -45.47
N PRO A 533 -2.70 -2.95 -46.27
CA PRO A 533 -3.00 -2.05 -47.37
C PRO A 533 -3.93 -2.78 -48.36
N GLN A 534 -5.16 -2.35 -48.47
CA GLN A 534 -6.03 -2.73 -49.55
C GLN A 534 -5.39 -2.29 -50.87
N GLN A 535 -5.29 -3.23 -51.81
CA GLN A 535 -4.82 -2.92 -53.18
C GLN A 535 -5.59 -1.72 -53.73
N PRO A 536 -4.94 -0.83 -54.46
CA PRO A 536 -5.55 0.40 -54.94
C PRO A 536 -6.73 0.12 -55.84
N GLN A 537 -7.91 0.32 -55.36
CA GLN A 537 -9.09 0.55 -56.18
C GLN A 537 -9.02 1.99 -56.68
N GLU A 538 -9.30 2.17 -57.98
CA GLU A 538 -9.35 3.46 -58.65
C GLU A 538 -10.13 4.53 -57.82
N PRO A 539 -9.70 5.80 -57.85
CA PRO A 539 -10.23 6.82 -56.95
C PRO A 539 -11.70 7.10 -57.24
N PRO A 540 -12.60 6.98 -56.27
CA PRO A 540 -13.93 7.54 -56.35
C PRO A 540 -13.86 9.06 -56.34
N LYS A 541 -14.71 9.69 -57.12
CA LYS A 541 -14.85 11.17 -57.19
C LYS A 541 -15.06 11.75 -55.81
N PRO A 542 -14.48 12.94 -55.46
CA PRO A 542 -14.53 13.51 -54.13
C PRO A 542 -15.98 13.77 -53.69
N ASP A 543 -16.35 13.16 -52.60
CA ASP A 543 -17.65 13.30 -51.99
C ASP A 543 -17.67 14.63 -51.18
N ILE A 544 -18.77 15.36 -51.28
CA ILE A 544 -18.97 16.67 -50.63
C ILE A 544 -18.77 16.63 -49.11
N ASN A 545 -18.89 15.44 -48.52
CA ASN A 545 -18.66 15.21 -47.08
C ASN A 545 -17.17 15.31 -46.64
N GLU A 546 -16.20 14.95 -47.50
CA GLU A 546 -14.77 15.07 -47.13
C GLU A 546 -14.30 16.52 -47.05
N GLN A 547 -14.87 17.42 -47.85
CA GLN A 547 -14.58 18.83 -47.76
C GLN A 547 -15.15 19.45 -46.47
N LEU A 548 -16.27 18.95 -45.98
CA LEU A 548 -16.90 19.43 -44.72
C LEU A 548 -16.09 18.97 -43.50
N ILE A 549 -15.55 17.76 -43.52
CA ILE A 549 -14.69 17.20 -42.46
C ILE A 549 -13.34 17.94 -42.42
N GLN A 550 -12.74 18.26 -43.58
CA GLN A 550 -11.50 19.04 -43.63
C GLN A 550 -11.69 20.46 -43.09
N VAL A 551 -12.83 21.11 -43.37
CA VAL A 551 -13.15 22.44 -42.83
C VAL A 551 -13.35 22.38 -41.31
N GLN A 552 -14.05 21.35 -40.80
CA GLN A 552 -14.23 21.16 -39.34
C GLN A 552 -12.90 20.84 -38.64
N MET A 553 -12.02 20.02 -39.22
CA MET A 553 -10.70 19.77 -38.66
C MET A 553 -9.81 21.01 -38.65
N SER A 554 -9.89 21.87 -39.67
CA SER A 554 -9.15 23.15 -39.70
C SER A 554 -9.69 24.16 -38.67
N GLU A 555 -10.99 24.20 -38.40
CA GLU A 555 -11.57 25.01 -37.32
C GLU A 555 -11.18 24.50 -35.93
N ILE A 556 -11.15 23.18 -35.71
CA ILE A 556 -10.69 22.58 -34.46
C ILE A 556 -9.20 22.86 -34.22
N GLN A 557 -8.37 22.76 -35.25
CA GLN A 557 -6.94 23.12 -35.17
C GLN A 557 -6.73 24.60 -34.88
N ALA A 558 -7.49 25.48 -35.51
CA ALA A 558 -7.44 26.93 -35.26
C ALA A 558 -7.87 27.29 -33.82
N ASN A 559 -8.86 26.57 -33.27
CA ASN A 559 -9.31 26.75 -31.88
C ASN A 559 -8.31 26.22 -30.86
N ILE A 560 -7.63 25.12 -31.17
CA ILE A 560 -6.55 24.55 -30.32
C ILE A 560 -5.34 25.51 -30.32
N GLN A 561 -4.96 26.04 -31.48
CA GLN A 561 -3.88 27.05 -31.58
C GLN A 561 -4.21 28.36 -30.86
N LYS A 562 -5.47 28.81 -30.91
CA LYS A 562 -5.91 30.00 -30.14
C LYS A 562 -5.82 29.75 -28.64
N LYS A 563 -6.30 28.62 -28.16
CA LYS A 563 -6.20 28.27 -26.74
C LYS A 563 -4.76 28.06 -26.27
N ALA A 564 -3.89 27.50 -27.10
CA ALA A 564 -2.47 27.36 -26.79
C ALA A 564 -1.79 28.74 -26.69
N ALA A 565 -2.11 29.66 -27.62
CA ALA A 565 -1.60 31.03 -27.58
C ALA A 565 -2.13 31.85 -26.39
N GLU A 566 -3.39 31.65 -25.98
CA GLU A 566 -3.95 32.24 -24.75
C GLU A 566 -3.25 31.74 -23.50
N LEU A 567 -2.97 30.44 -23.42
CA LEU A 567 -2.24 29.83 -22.32
C LEU A 567 -0.77 30.28 -22.25
N GLU A 568 -0.10 30.45 -23.40
CA GLU A 568 1.25 31.04 -23.44
C GLU A 568 1.26 32.50 -22.97
N LEU A 569 0.27 33.26 -23.37
CA LEU A 569 0.15 34.66 -22.96
C LEU A 569 -0.16 34.82 -21.46
N GLU A 570 -0.95 33.88 -20.91
CA GLU A 570 -1.25 33.84 -19.49
C GLU A 570 -0.03 33.39 -18.66
N ARG A 571 0.76 32.45 -19.21
CA ARG A 571 2.02 32.00 -18.62
C ARG A 571 3.10 33.11 -18.66
N GLU A 572 3.17 33.87 -19.74
CA GLU A 572 4.09 35.00 -19.85
C GLU A 572 3.70 36.14 -18.89
N LYS A 573 2.40 36.34 -18.67
CA LYS A 573 1.89 37.28 -17.65
C LYS A 573 2.25 36.84 -16.24
N MET A 574 2.08 35.57 -15.93
CA MET A 574 2.46 34.99 -14.62
C MET A 574 3.97 35.06 -14.38
N MET A 575 4.80 34.76 -15.39
CA MET A 575 6.26 34.91 -15.27
C MET A 575 6.68 36.36 -15.01
N ARG A 576 6.09 37.35 -15.74
CA ARG A 576 6.37 38.77 -15.51
C ARG A 576 5.89 39.26 -14.13
N GLU A 577 4.82 38.67 -13.61
CA GLU A 577 4.32 39.00 -12.26
C GLU A 577 5.20 38.37 -11.18
N ASP A 578 5.76 37.19 -11.43
CA ASP A 578 6.69 36.51 -10.55
C ASP A 578 8.07 37.17 -10.53
N ASP A 579 8.59 37.60 -11.68
CA ASP A 579 9.83 38.39 -11.78
C ASP A 579 9.68 39.73 -11.04
N ARG A 580 8.53 40.41 -11.20
CA ARG A 580 8.28 41.67 -10.47
C ARG A 580 8.19 41.48 -8.95
N ARG A 581 7.59 40.36 -8.47
CA ARG A 581 7.57 40.03 -7.05
C ARG A 581 8.96 39.65 -6.52
N ARG A 582 9.79 39.08 -7.37
CA ARG A 582 11.18 38.74 -7.03
C ARG A 582 12.02 39.99 -6.87
N ASP A 583 11.91 40.93 -7.82
CA ASP A 583 12.58 42.22 -7.75
C ASP A 583 12.13 43.06 -6.56
N GLU A 584 10.81 43.07 -6.22
CA GLU A 584 10.28 43.73 -5.03
C GLU A 584 10.76 43.07 -3.73
N SER A 585 10.97 41.73 -3.70
CA SER A 585 11.50 41.03 -2.54
C SER A 585 13.00 41.25 -2.35
N GLU A 586 13.77 41.27 -3.42
CA GLU A 586 15.21 41.60 -3.40
C GLU A 586 15.45 43.04 -2.95
N ALA A 587 14.68 43.99 -3.47
CA ALA A 587 14.73 45.37 -3.02
C ALA A 587 14.37 45.55 -1.53
N ASN A 588 13.41 44.80 -1.03
CA ASN A 588 13.06 44.79 0.40
C ASN A 588 14.14 44.15 1.28
N ILE A 589 14.83 43.13 0.79
CA ILE A 589 15.95 42.49 1.49
C ILE A 589 17.15 43.45 1.53
N GLU A 590 17.47 44.14 0.43
CA GLU A 590 18.53 45.15 0.39
C GLU A 590 18.24 46.34 1.31
N LEU A 591 16.98 46.80 1.35
CA LEU A 591 16.56 47.88 2.26
C LEU A 591 16.69 47.44 3.73
N LYS A 592 16.26 46.22 4.09
CA LYS A 592 16.44 45.69 5.43
C LYS A 592 17.89 45.45 5.80
N ALA A 593 18.72 45.00 4.85
CA ALA A 593 20.15 44.83 5.05
C ALA A 593 20.84 46.17 5.29
N ALA A 594 20.49 47.22 4.50
CA ALA A 594 20.97 48.57 4.69
C ALA A 594 20.54 49.18 6.03
N GLU A 595 19.31 48.94 6.46
CA GLU A 595 18.79 49.37 7.77
C GLU A 595 19.52 48.69 8.94
N ILE A 596 19.82 47.39 8.84
CA ILE A 596 20.61 46.65 9.81
C ILE A 596 22.06 47.16 9.87
N ILE A 597 22.69 47.40 8.73
CA ILE A 597 24.05 47.93 8.64
C ILE A 597 24.10 49.34 9.24
N ALA A 598 23.11 50.19 8.94
CA ALA A 598 23.00 51.53 9.53
C ALA A 598 22.81 51.51 11.04
N ARG A 599 22.01 50.56 11.57
CA ARG A 599 21.79 50.35 13.02
C ARG A 599 23.04 49.85 13.71
N TYR A 600 23.77 48.91 13.13
CA TYR A 600 25.03 48.41 13.70
C TYR A 600 26.17 49.46 13.58
N GLY A 601 26.24 50.19 12.45
CA GLY A 601 27.19 51.29 12.29
C GLY A 601 27.01 52.38 13.32
N ALA A 602 25.76 52.81 13.58
CA ALA A 602 25.45 53.80 14.61
C ALA A 602 25.75 53.31 16.04
N GLN A 603 25.63 52.00 16.30
CA GLN A 603 26.02 51.45 17.61
C GLN A 603 27.53 51.37 17.83
N VAL A 604 28.29 51.09 16.76
CA VAL A 604 29.77 51.06 16.81
C VAL A 604 30.32 52.45 16.99
N ASP A 605 29.77 53.47 16.27
CA ASP A 605 30.19 54.85 16.43
C ASP A 605 29.86 55.42 17.83
N THR A 606 28.70 55.09 18.40
CA THR A 606 28.34 55.46 19.79
C THR A 606 29.20 54.76 20.81
N ALA A 607 29.60 53.52 20.60
CA ALA A 607 30.52 52.78 21.46
C ALA A 607 31.96 53.32 21.39
N ALA A 608 32.41 53.73 20.19
CA ALA A 608 33.72 54.36 19.98
C ALA A 608 33.80 55.76 20.60
N ILE A 609 32.72 56.53 20.50
CA ILE A 609 32.63 57.88 21.16
C ILE A 609 32.61 57.75 22.68
N LYS A 610 31.90 56.75 23.26
CA LYS A 610 31.91 56.49 24.70
C LYS A 610 33.28 56.02 25.20
N ALA A 611 33.97 55.18 24.47
CA ALA A 611 35.30 54.69 24.84
C ALA A 611 36.37 55.81 24.76
N ASN A 612 36.18 56.84 23.89
CA ASN A 612 37.06 58.00 23.81
C ASN A 612 36.74 59.11 24.86
N SER A 613 35.56 59.10 25.43
CA SER A 613 35.17 60.06 26.50
C SER A 613 35.55 59.61 27.92
N GLU A 614 35.97 58.34 28.09
CA GLU A 614 36.46 57.76 29.36
C GLU A 614 38.01 57.66 29.41
N ARG A 615 38.71 58.15 28.40
CA ARG A 615 40.16 58.42 28.45
C ARG A 615 40.40 59.95 28.52
#